data_510c58b5143c4ab521afea2fad0b2981
#
_entry.id   510c58b5143c4ab521afea2fad0b2981
#
_cell.length_a   1.000
_cell.length_b   1.000
_cell.length_c   1.000
_cell.angle_alpha   90.00
_cell.angle_beta   90.00
_cell.angle_gamma   90.00
#
_symmetry.space_group_name_H-M   'P 1'
#
loop_
_entity.id
_entity.type
_entity.pdbx_description
1 polymer ?
#
loop_
_entity_poly.entity_id
_entity_poly.type
_entity_poly.pdbx_seq_one_letter_code
_entity_poly.pdbx_strand_id
1 'polypeptide(L)'
;MKFKDIPQYIETGSWECNYSFDGLVKIIEKWSNGIDTDVKLEMNPDFQRGYVWVEQQQIAFIESMLRGGAKNARVIYLNNPNWMRNNDRPYKDFVCVDGLQRYTAIKKFMNNEIRVFGYYYDEFEDKLRLRHDMRLNVNDLPTKKDVLQWYIEHNSGGTIHTEEEINKVKRMFEQEK
;
A
#
# COMPACT_ATOMS: atom_id res chain seq x y z
N MET A 1 -33.83 6.77 -14.00
CA MET A 1 -32.53 6.59 -13.34
C MET A 1 -31.78 7.92 -13.41
N LYS A 2 -31.23 8.41 -12.32
CA LYS A 2 -30.36 9.61 -12.26
C LYS A 2 -28.92 9.15 -12.16
N PHE A 3 -27.98 9.94 -12.62
CA PHE A 3 -26.54 9.58 -12.49
C PHE A 3 -26.14 9.26 -11.05
N LYS A 4 -26.68 9.96 -10.06
CA LYS A 4 -26.45 9.71 -8.64
C LYS A 4 -27.01 8.37 -8.13
N ASP A 5 -27.91 7.73 -8.88
CA ASP A 5 -28.52 6.46 -8.51
C ASP A 5 -27.73 5.26 -9.08
N ILE A 6 -26.69 5.52 -9.87
CA ILE A 6 -25.79 4.47 -10.39
C ILE A 6 -24.94 3.98 -9.23
N PRO A 7 -24.97 2.66 -8.90
CA PRO A 7 -24.07 2.11 -7.90
C PRO A 7 -22.63 2.38 -8.30
N GLN A 8 -21.91 3.11 -7.45
CA GLN A 8 -20.51 3.42 -7.70
C GLN A 8 -19.66 2.29 -7.14
N TYR A 9 -18.58 1.96 -7.85
CA TYR A 9 -17.50 1.20 -7.23
C TYR A 9 -16.91 2.01 -6.08
N ILE A 10 -16.25 1.33 -5.16
CA ILE A 10 -15.58 2.00 -4.06
C ILE A 10 -14.63 3.05 -4.62
N GLU A 11 -14.81 4.30 -4.21
CA GLU A 11 -13.92 5.38 -4.61
C GLU A 11 -12.49 5.04 -4.19
N THR A 12 -11.56 5.11 -5.14
CA THR A 12 -10.13 4.93 -4.87
C THR A 12 -9.43 6.26 -4.98
N GLY A 13 -8.78 6.69 -3.88
CA GLY A 13 -7.91 7.85 -3.91
C GLY A 13 -8.55 9.17 -3.52
N SER A 14 -9.00 9.27 -2.29
CA SER A 14 -9.35 10.58 -1.71
C SER A 14 -8.17 11.53 -1.69
N TRP A 15 -6.95 10.99 -1.63
CA TRP A 15 -5.71 11.75 -1.62
C TRP A 15 -4.58 10.95 -2.27
N GLU A 16 -3.77 11.64 -3.10
CA GLU A 16 -2.60 11.06 -3.75
C GLU A 16 -1.39 11.98 -3.62
N CYS A 17 -0.23 11.39 -3.39
CA CYS A 17 1.05 12.10 -3.41
C CYS A 17 2.18 11.20 -3.89
N ASN A 18 3.10 11.77 -4.66
CA ASN A 18 4.31 11.09 -5.09
C ASN A 18 5.45 11.31 -4.09
N TYR A 19 6.15 10.23 -3.78
CA TYR A 19 7.31 10.23 -2.89
C TYR A 19 8.50 9.56 -3.57
N SER A 20 9.69 10.13 -3.39
CA SER A 20 10.95 9.40 -3.60
C SER A 20 11.00 8.19 -2.67
N PHE A 21 11.89 7.22 -2.94
CA PHE A 21 12.05 6.05 -2.06
C PHE A 21 12.34 6.45 -0.60
N ASP A 22 13.27 7.38 -0.39
CA ASP A 22 13.60 7.90 0.93
C ASP A 22 12.40 8.60 1.60
N GLY A 23 11.69 9.45 0.86
CA GLY A 23 10.48 10.13 1.35
C GLY A 23 9.37 9.15 1.70
N LEU A 24 9.19 8.09 0.89
CA LEU A 24 8.21 7.05 1.13
C LEU A 24 8.50 6.29 2.44
N VAL A 25 9.74 5.85 2.63
CA VAL A 25 10.13 5.13 3.85
C VAL A 25 9.90 6.01 5.08
N LYS A 26 10.37 7.26 5.05
CA LYS A 26 10.20 8.20 6.15
C LYS A 26 8.74 8.48 6.50
N ILE A 27 7.89 8.70 5.51
CA ILE A 27 6.48 9.04 5.78
C ILE A 27 5.70 7.83 6.33
N ILE A 28 5.92 6.64 5.79
CA ILE A 28 5.27 5.43 6.29
C ILE A 28 5.75 5.10 7.71
N GLU A 29 7.05 5.20 7.99
CA GLU A 29 7.56 5.01 9.36
C GLU A 29 6.98 6.02 10.34
N LYS A 30 6.88 7.29 9.92
CA LYS A 30 6.28 8.35 10.71
C LYS A 30 4.83 8.01 11.09
N TRP A 31 4.01 7.64 10.12
CA TRP A 31 2.61 7.25 10.36
C TRP A 31 2.47 5.95 11.14
N SER A 32 3.35 4.96 10.91
CA SER A 32 3.36 3.71 11.69
C SER A 32 3.73 3.93 13.15
N ASN A 33 4.43 5.02 13.47
CA ASN A 33 4.72 5.44 14.84
C ASN A 33 3.66 6.39 15.43
N GLY A 34 2.62 6.72 14.68
CA GLY A 34 1.55 7.64 15.11
C GLY A 34 1.97 9.10 15.16
N ILE A 35 2.93 9.48 14.32
CA ILE A 35 3.39 10.88 14.19
C ILE A 35 2.60 11.52 13.04
N ASP A 36 2.01 12.69 13.29
CA ASP A 36 1.13 13.45 12.38
C ASP A 36 -0.16 12.68 11.95
N THR A 37 -0.53 11.65 12.70
CA THR A 37 -1.80 10.92 12.51
C THR A 37 -2.42 10.58 13.84
N ASP A 38 -3.74 10.62 13.94
CA ASP A 38 -4.46 10.29 15.18
C ASP A 38 -4.40 8.78 15.51
N VAL A 39 -4.18 7.96 14.46
CA VAL A 39 -4.09 6.50 14.56
C VAL A 39 -2.85 6.02 13.82
N LYS A 40 -2.16 5.05 14.38
CA LYS A 40 -0.97 4.44 13.76
C LYS A 40 -1.34 3.70 12.48
N LEU A 41 -0.51 3.86 11.45
CA LEU A 41 -0.62 3.07 10.24
C LEU A 41 -0.18 1.63 10.51
N GLU A 42 -1.07 0.69 10.24
CA GLU A 42 -0.79 -0.75 10.24
C GLU A 42 -0.50 -1.20 8.79
N MET A 43 0.76 -1.53 8.53
CA MET A 43 1.19 -1.97 7.20
C MET A 43 0.84 -3.43 6.88
N ASN A 44 0.58 -4.25 7.89
CA ASN A 44 0.24 -5.66 7.73
C ASN A 44 -0.99 -6.03 8.56
N PRO A 45 -2.18 -5.50 8.23
CA PRO A 45 -3.41 -5.80 8.95
C PRO A 45 -3.82 -7.27 8.83
N ASP A 46 -4.72 -7.72 9.70
CA ASP A 46 -5.16 -9.10 9.89
C ASP A 46 -5.72 -9.79 8.62
N PHE A 47 -6.24 -9.01 7.68
CA PHE A 47 -6.74 -9.49 6.39
C PHE A 47 -5.65 -9.66 5.33
N GLN A 48 -4.44 -9.13 5.53
CA GLN A 48 -3.32 -9.32 4.60
C GLN A 48 -2.60 -10.66 4.83
N ARG A 49 -1.91 -11.13 3.81
CA ARG A 49 -1.15 -12.39 3.83
C ARG A 49 0.28 -12.27 4.39
N GLY A 50 0.67 -11.08 4.86
CA GLY A 50 2.01 -10.81 5.36
C GLY A 50 3.10 -10.72 4.28
N TYR A 51 4.35 -10.89 4.70
CA TYR A 51 5.51 -10.80 3.81
C TYR A 51 5.72 -12.13 3.08
N VAL A 52 5.52 -12.14 1.76
CA VAL A 52 5.61 -13.36 0.95
C VAL A 52 6.68 -13.27 -0.15
N TRP A 53 7.14 -12.08 -0.53
CA TRP A 53 8.17 -11.96 -1.55
C TRP A 53 9.53 -12.46 -1.02
N VAL A 54 10.12 -13.40 -1.75
CA VAL A 54 11.52 -13.79 -1.52
C VAL A 54 12.45 -12.67 -2.02
N GLU A 55 13.71 -12.71 -1.59
CA GLU A 55 14.69 -11.66 -1.89
C GLU A 55 14.85 -11.40 -3.38
N GLN A 56 14.90 -12.45 -4.22
CA GLN A 56 14.98 -12.29 -5.67
C GLN A 56 13.81 -11.50 -6.27
N GLN A 57 12.60 -11.67 -5.74
CA GLN A 57 11.43 -10.91 -6.20
C GLN A 57 11.52 -9.44 -5.77
N GLN A 58 12.06 -9.19 -4.58
CA GLN A 58 12.30 -7.83 -4.09
C GLN A 58 13.33 -7.12 -4.95
N ILE A 59 14.46 -7.77 -5.24
CA ILE A 59 15.52 -7.24 -6.11
C ILE A 59 14.96 -6.97 -7.51
N ALA A 60 14.30 -7.94 -8.13
CA ALA A 60 13.75 -7.82 -9.47
C ALA A 60 12.75 -6.63 -9.58
N PHE A 61 11.93 -6.42 -8.55
CA PHE A 61 11.02 -5.27 -8.48
C PHE A 61 11.79 -3.95 -8.49
N ILE A 62 12.80 -3.79 -7.62
CA ILE A 62 13.60 -2.55 -7.55
C ILE A 62 14.36 -2.33 -8.86
N GLU A 63 14.99 -3.36 -9.44
CA GLU A 63 15.66 -3.26 -10.72
C GLU A 63 14.72 -2.82 -11.85
N SER A 64 13.51 -3.39 -11.90
CA SER A 64 12.48 -2.97 -12.85
C SER A 64 12.09 -1.50 -12.67
N MET A 65 11.92 -1.07 -11.42
CA MET A 65 11.63 0.33 -11.08
C MET A 65 12.73 1.27 -11.57
N LEU A 66 13.98 0.95 -11.28
CA LEU A 66 15.15 1.78 -11.65
C LEU A 66 15.37 1.87 -13.17
N ARG A 67 14.99 0.82 -13.89
CA ARG A 67 14.98 0.81 -15.38
C ARG A 67 13.80 1.57 -15.99
N GLY A 68 12.89 2.11 -15.16
CA GLY A 68 11.70 2.82 -15.63
C GLY A 68 10.49 1.92 -15.94
N GLY A 69 10.57 0.63 -15.60
CA GLY A 69 9.48 -0.34 -15.66
C GLY A 69 8.49 -0.19 -14.51
N ALA A 70 7.69 -1.22 -14.31
CA ALA A 70 6.75 -1.38 -13.19
C ALA A 70 5.78 -0.19 -12.98
N LYS A 71 5.41 0.55 -14.03
CA LYS A 71 4.57 1.76 -13.93
C LYS A 71 3.27 1.52 -13.17
N ASN A 72 2.60 0.39 -13.40
CA ASN A 72 1.35 0.03 -12.74
C ASN A 72 1.55 -0.45 -11.29
N ALA A 73 2.77 -0.83 -10.91
CA ALA A 73 3.12 -1.28 -9.57
C ALA A 73 3.72 -0.15 -8.69
N ARG A 74 3.62 1.11 -9.12
CA ARG A 74 4.18 2.27 -8.39
C ARG A 74 3.21 2.90 -7.40
N VAL A 75 2.19 2.18 -6.97
CA VAL A 75 1.19 2.71 -6.04
C VAL A 75 1.16 1.86 -4.78
N ILE A 76 1.05 2.51 -3.64
CA ILE A 76 0.72 1.89 -2.35
C ILE A 76 -0.64 2.44 -1.94
N TYR A 77 -1.59 1.55 -1.66
CA TYR A 77 -2.94 1.89 -1.29
C TYR A 77 -3.14 1.74 0.22
N LEU A 78 -3.57 2.82 0.83
CA LEU A 78 -3.86 2.92 2.26
C LEU A 78 -5.32 3.32 2.45
N ASN A 79 -5.90 3.01 3.61
CA ASN A 79 -7.19 3.54 4.02
C ASN A 79 -7.11 4.13 5.42
N ASN A 80 -7.55 5.39 5.55
CA ASN A 80 -7.81 6.02 6.83
C ASN A 80 -9.20 6.68 6.76
N PRO A 81 -10.22 6.16 7.46
CA PRO A 81 -11.60 6.62 7.32
C PRO A 81 -11.82 8.09 7.69
N ASN A 82 -10.89 8.68 8.42
CA ASN A 82 -10.94 10.09 8.84
C ASN A 82 -9.92 10.98 8.11
N TRP A 83 -9.29 10.50 7.03
CA TRP A 83 -8.23 11.23 6.33
C TRP A 83 -8.63 12.63 5.86
N MET A 84 -9.82 12.74 5.25
CA MET A 84 -10.36 14.02 4.74
C MET A 84 -11.43 14.63 5.68
N ARG A 85 -11.65 14.07 6.86
CA ARG A 85 -12.74 14.42 7.75
C ARG A 85 -12.29 14.54 9.21
N ASN A 86 -13.05 15.24 10.01
CA ASN A 86 -12.75 15.54 11.41
C ASN A 86 -13.19 14.39 12.35
N ASN A 87 -12.54 13.25 12.31
CA ASN A 87 -12.62 12.18 13.35
C ASN A 87 -14.03 11.76 13.82
N ASP A 88 -15.05 11.86 13.00
CA ASP A 88 -16.44 11.59 13.36
C ASP A 88 -16.91 10.16 13.03
N ARG A 89 -16.09 9.38 12.32
CA ARG A 89 -16.42 8.00 11.96
C ARG A 89 -16.06 7.01 13.07
N PRO A 90 -16.93 5.99 13.34
CA PRO A 90 -16.67 5.00 14.39
C PRO A 90 -15.50 4.07 14.04
N TYR A 91 -15.36 3.70 12.77
CA TYR A 91 -14.19 2.97 12.29
C TYR A 91 -13.01 3.93 12.14
N LYS A 92 -11.86 3.56 12.70
CA LYS A 92 -10.70 4.46 12.79
C LYS A 92 -9.40 3.85 12.29
N ASP A 93 -9.38 2.57 11.90
CA ASP A 93 -8.13 1.91 11.57
C ASP A 93 -7.47 2.52 10.35
N PHE A 94 -6.20 2.88 10.48
CA PHE A 94 -5.36 3.31 9.40
C PHE A 94 -4.56 2.11 8.90
N VAL A 95 -4.87 1.60 7.71
CA VAL A 95 -4.35 0.31 7.24
C VAL A 95 -3.79 0.38 5.82
N CYS A 96 -2.80 -0.45 5.55
CA CYS A 96 -2.36 -0.74 4.19
C CYS A 96 -3.33 -1.74 3.54
N VAL A 97 -3.84 -1.42 2.35
CA VAL A 97 -4.73 -2.28 1.57
C VAL A 97 -3.96 -3.06 0.51
N ASP A 98 -3.01 -2.39 -0.18
CA ASP A 98 -2.08 -3.04 -1.10
C ASP A 98 -0.76 -2.28 -1.18
N GLY A 99 0.34 -3.00 -1.35
CA GLY A 99 1.68 -2.44 -1.51
C GLY A 99 2.68 -2.83 -0.43
N LEU A 100 2.30 -3.66 0.53
CA LEU A 100 3.19 -4.14 1.59
C LEU A 100 4.51 -4.70 1.04
N GLN A 101 4.45 -5.58 0.03
CA GLN A 101 5.63 -6.21 -0.57
C GLN A 101 6.54 -5.17 -1.23
N ARG A 102 5.95 -4.24 -1.97
CA ARG A 102 6.66 -3.14 -2.65
C ARG A 102 7.35 -2.22 -1.65
N TYR A 103 6.64 -1.81 -0.61
CA TYR A 103 7.22 -1.02 0.48
C TYR A 103 8.38 -1.75 1.15
N THR A 104 8.20 -3.04 1.48
CA THR A 104 9.25 -3.84 2.12
C THR A 104 10.51 -3.93 1.25
N ALA A 105 10.36 -4.16 -0.06
CA ALA A 105 11.49 -4.19 -0.99
C ALA A 105 12.23 -2.84 -1.03
N ILE A 106 11.50 -1.72 -1.11
CA ILE A 106 12.08 -0.38 -1.10
C ILE A 106 12.81 -0.11 0.23
N LYS A 107 12.17 -0.43 1.36
CA LYS A 107 12.76 -0.23 2.69
C LYS A 107 14.06 -1.02 2.85
N LYS A 108 14.07 -2.29 2.46
CA LYS A 108 15.27 -3.13 2.52
C LYS A 108 16.40 -2.60 1.64
N PHE A 109 16.09 -2.15 0.43
CA PHE A 109 17.09 -1.55 -0.43
C PHE A 109 17.67 -0.26 0.18
N MET A 110 16.83 0.65 0.65
CA MET A 110 17.23 1.90 1.29
C MET A 110 18.06 1.70 2.56
N ASN A 111 17.84 0.58 3.27
CA ASN A 111 18.57 0.20 4.48
C ASN A 111 19.84 -0.63 4.22
N ASN A 112 20.24 -0.83 2.96
CA ASN A 112 21.38 -1.69 2.59
C ASN A 112 21.21 -3.16 3.01
N GLU A 113 19.98 -3.67 2.99
CA GLU A 113 19.70 -5.06 3.35
C GLU A 113 19.70 -6.00 2.13
N ILE A 114 19.50 -5.47 0.93
CA ILE A 114 19.53 -6.21 -0.35
C ILE A 114 20.39 -5.48 -1.38
N ARG A 115 21.01 -6.25 -2.27
CA ARG A 115 21.82 -5.72 -3.38
C ARG A 115 21.00 -5.65 -4.67
N VAL A 116 20.99 -4.50 -5.30
CA VAL A 116 20.30 -4.24 -6.57
C VAL A 116 21.36 -3.93 -7.63
N PHE A 117 21.33 -4.64 -8.76
CA PHE A 117 22.45 -4.66 -9.72
C PHE A 117 23.81 -5.00 -9.10
N GLY A 118 23.81 -5.76 -8.00
CA GLY A 118 25.02 -6.15 -7.28
C GLY A 118 25.52 -5.13 -6.24
N TYR A 119 24.85 -3.99 -6.08
CA TYR A 119 25.24 -2.89 -5.19
C TYR A 119 24.21 -2.66 -4.08
N TYR A 120 24.69 -2.31 -2.89
CA TYR A 120 23.86 -1.71 -1.85
C TYR A 120 23.49 -0.26 -2.21
N TYR A 121 22.48 0.30 -1.57
CA TYR A 121 22.01 1.63 -1.89
C TYR A 121 23.11 2.72 -1.71
N ASP A 122 23.91 2.63 -0.67
CA ASP A 122 24.99 3.57 -0.35
C ASP A 122 26.27 3.36 -1.21
N GLU A 123 26.36 2.27 -1.96
CA GLU A 123 27.44 2.01 -2.91
C GLU A 123 27.23 2.72 -4.27
N PHE A 124 26.04 3.33 -4.51
CA PHE A 124 25.79 4.10 -5.71
C PHE A 124 26.42 5.50 -5.59
N GLU A 125 27.21 5.90 -6.59
CA GLU A 125 27.97 7.16 -6.59
C GLU A 125 27.10 8.40 -6.79
N ASP A 126 25.86 8.25 -7.30
CA ASP A 126 24.91 9.33 -7.53
C ASP A 126 23.60 9.11 -6.79
N LYS A 127 22.77 10.15 -6.71
CA LYS A 127 21.48 10.07 -6.05
C LYS A 127 20.40 9.53 -6.99
N LEU A 128 19.46 8.77 -6.43
CA LEU A 128 18.24 8.38 -7.12
C LEU A 128 17.53 9.60 -7.74
N ARG A 129 17.20 9.49 -9.02
CA ARG A 129 16.49 10.55 -9.73
C ARG A 129 15.01 10.60 -9.31
N LEU A 130 14.43 11.78 -9.29
CA LEU A 130 13.01 12.00 -8.92
C LEU A 130 12.00 11.18 -9.74
N ARG A 131 12.37 10.76 -10.97
CA ARG A 131 11.50 9.90 -11.80
C ARG A 131 11.27 8.48 -11.27
N HIS A 132 11.95 8.08 -10.21
CA HIS A 132 11.81 6.79 -9.54
C HIS A 132 10.95 6.94 -8.28
N ASP A 133 9.84 7.64 -8.41
CA ASP A 133 8.90 7.88 -7.33
C ASP A 133 7.87 6.76 -7.19
N MET A 134 7.30 6.68 -6.00
CA MET A 134 6.14 5.87 -5.65
C MET A 134 4.97 6.78 -5.32
N ARG A 135 3.78 6.38 -5.70
CA ARG A 135 2.55 7.06 -5.33
C ARG A 135 1.97 6.45 -4.05
N LEU A 136 1.71 7.27 -3.07
CA LEU A 136 0.80 6.93 -1.98
C LEU A 136 -0.60 7.38 -2.34
N ASN A 137 -1.55 6.47 -2.22
CA ASN A 137 -2.96 6.73 -2.39
C ASN A 137 -3.65 6.42 -1.06
N VAL A 138 -4.27 7.42 -0.45
CA VAL A 138 -5.02 7.25 0.81
C VAL A 138 -6.48 7.40 0.51
N ASN A 139 -7.26 6.36 0.78
CA ASN A 139 -8.69 6.36 0.68
C ASN A 139 -9.33 6.63 2.07
N ASP A 140 -10.57 7.04 2.11
CA ASP A 140 -11.30 7.35 3.35
C ASP A 140 -12.59 6.51 3.49
N LEU A 141 -12.52 5.22 3.12
CA LEU A 141 -13.64 4.29 3.26
C LEU A 141 -14.11 4.22 4.71
N PRO A 142 -15.45 4.32 4.94
CA PRO A 142 -15.99 4.59 6.27
C PRO A 142 -16.06 3.39 7.20
N THR A 143 -15.99 2.16 6.67
CA THR A 143 -16.16 0.95 7.48
C THR A 143 -15.10 -0.11 7.14
N LYS A 144 -14.83 -1.01 8.08
CA LYS A 144 -13.97 -2.17 7.83
C LYS A 144 -14.52 -3.03 6.69
N LYS A 145 -15.83 -3.16 6.60
CA LYS A 145 -16.49 -3.91 5.53
C LYS A 145 -16.16 -3.36 4.14
N ASP A 146 -16.20 -2.04 3.95
CA ASP A 146 -15.83 -1.40 2.68
C ASP A 146 -14.36 -1.63 2.35
N VAL A 147 -13.47 -1.58 3.35
CA VAL A 147 -12.04 -1.86 3.16
C VAL A 147 -11.81 -3.31 2.72
N LEU A 148 -12.50 -4.28 3.35
CA LEU A 148 -12.40 -5.69 2.97
C LEU A 148 -12.94 -5.94 1.55
N GLN A 149 -14.07 -5.30 1.19
CA GLN A 149 -14.62 -5.37 -0.16
C GLN A 149 -13.60 -4.83 -1.18
N TRP A 150 -13.04 -3.66 -0.92
CA TRP A 150 -12.01 -3.06 -1.78
C TRP A 150 -10.77 -3.96 -1.90
N TYR A 151 -10.30 -4.54 -0.79
CA TYR A 151 -9.18 -5.49 -0.82
C TYR A 151 -9.47 -6.68 -1.74
N ILE A 152 -10.66 -7.28 -1.65
CA ILE A 152 -11.09 -8.40 -2.49
C ILE A 152 -11.10 -8.00 -3.97
N GLU A 153 -11.73 -6.88 -4.30
CA GLU A 153 -11.85 -6.38 -5.68
C GLU A 153 -10.47 -6.04 -6.28
N HIS A 154 -9.63 -5.36 -5.51
CA HIS A 154 -8.30 -4.95 -5.95
C HIS A 154 -7.38 -6.14 -6.23
N ASN A 155 -7.48 -7.19 -5.42
CA ASN A 155 -6.64 -8.38 -5.54
C ASN A 155 -7.21 -9.45 -6.47
N SER A 156 -8.43 -9.31 -6.96
CA SER A 156 -9.05 -10.24 -7.91
C SER A 156 -8.44 -10.19 -9.33
N GLY A 157 -7.66 -9.16 -9.66
CA GLY A 157 -7.04 -8.94 -10.97
C GLY A 157 -5.51 -8.90 -10.99
N GLY A 158 -4.83 -9.12 -9.84
CA GLY A 158 -3.39 -8.92 -9.67
C GLY A 158 -2.58 -10.18 -9.43
N THR A 159 -1.52 -10.07 -8.63
CA THR A 159 -0.68 -11.19 -8.21
C THR A 159 -1.52 -12.27 -7.56
N ILE A 160 -1.37 -13.51 -8.01
CA ILE A 160 -2.20 -14.66 -7.61
C ILE A 160 -2.23 -14.77 -6.08
N HIS A 161 -3.35 -14.39 -5.48
CA HIS A 161 -3.71 -14.78 -4.13
C HIS A 161 -4.24 -16.22 -4.19
N THR A 162 -3.93 -17.02 -3.19
CA THR A 162 -4.51 -18.35 -3.09
C THR A 162 -6.03 -18.21 -2.82
N GLU A 163 -6.82 -19.19 -3.28
CA GLU A 163 -8.26 -19.21 -2.98
C GLU A 163 -8.52 -19.17 -1.46
N GLU A 164 -7.65 -19.78 -0.67
CA GLU A 164 -7.72 -19.79 0.79
C GLU A 164 -7.55 -18.39 1.40
N GLU A 165 -6.58 -17.60 0.89
CA GLU A 165 -6.37 -16.21 1.30
C GLU A 165 -7.59 -15.34 1.01
N ILE A 166 -8.14 -15.43 -0.19
CA ILE A 166 -9.35 -14.69 -0.57
C ILE A 166 -10.57 -15.16 0.23
N ASN A 167 -10.73 -16.46 0.45
CA ASN A 167 -11.84 -17.00 1.23
C ASN A 167 -11.76 -16.60 2.72
N LYS A 168 -10.55 -16.42 3.27
CA LYS A 168 -10.37 -15.84 4.60
C LYS A 168 -10.98 -14.43 4.66
N VAL A 169 -10.64 -13.57 3.72
CA VAL A 169 -11.12 -12.18 3.70
C VAL A 169 -12.63 -12.11 3.44
N LYS A 170 -13.17 -12.98 2.57
CA LYS A 170 -14.63 -13.07 2.35
C LYS A 170 -15.37 -13.44 3.63
N ARG A 171 -14.86 -14.39 4.42
CA ARG A 171 -15.45 -14.72 5.72
C ARG A 171 -15.41 -13.55 6.69
N MET A 172 -14.31 -12.79 6.74
CA MET A 172 -14.22 -11.58 7.55
C MET A 172 -15.26 -10.54 7.10
N PHE A 173 -15.40 -10.33 5.79
CA PHE A 173 -16.42 -9.44 5.22
C PHE A 173 -17.86 -9.82 5.60
N GLU A 174 -18.18 -11.12 5.60
CA GLU A 174 -19.51 -11.62 5.98
C GLU A 174 -19.81 -11.43 7.48
N GLN A 175 -18.78 -11.39 8.33
CA GLN A 175 -18.90 -11.18 9.77
C GLN A 175 -19.06 -9.70 10.17
N GLU A 176 -18.66 -8.79 9.33
CA GLU A 176 -18.83 -7.34 9.56
C GLU A 176 -20.30 -6.94 9.31
N LYS A 177 -20.95 -6.40 10.33
CA LYS A 177 -22.38 -6.00 10.32
C LYS A 177 -22.57 -4.58 9.78
#